data_2f857b9e8ce3443c4553e8aee15193cc
#
_entry.id   2f857b9e8ce3443c4553e8aee15193cc
#
_cell.length_a   1.000
_cell.length_b   1.000
_cell.length_c   1.000
_cell.angle_alpha   90.00
_cell.angle_beta   90.00
_cell.angle_gamma   90.00
#
_symmetry.space_group_name_H-M   'P 1'
#
loop_
_entity.id
_entity.type
_entity.pdbx_description
1 polymer ?
#
loop_
_entity_poly.entity_id
_entity_poly.type
_entity_poly.pdbx_seq_one_letter_code
_entity_poly.pdbx_strand_id
1 'polypeptide(L)'
;EHNPNRLGWVVWEEEGRYPDVIVELLSDSTEAADLGEKKRLYERIFKTSDYFVFHPFKSESLQGWHWDSDRGYQPIDPNPQGWVWCQGLGLWLGTWEGQVEDDTAIWLRFYDEAGNLVFLPEEAEKQRADSEQQRGDRLAQRLRELGEDPDAI
;
A
#
# COMPACT_ATOMS: atom_id res chain seq x y z
N GLU A 1 -17.79 3.83 11.94
CA GLU A 1 -18.40 3.64 10.61
C GLU A 1 -17.41 4.09 9.54
N HIS A 2 -17.02 3.23 8.61
CA HIS A 2 -16.06 3.57 7.56
C HIS A 2 -16.71 4.53 6.56
N ASN A 3 -16.17 5.76 6.44
CA ASN A 3 -16.60 6.72 5.43
C ASN A 3 -15.70 6.60 4.17
N PRO A 4 -16.17 6.00 3.06
CA PRO A 4 -15.36 5.83 1.85
C PRO A 4 -15.02 7.15 1.14
N ASN A 5 -15.70 8.23 1.46
CA ASN A 5 -15.49 9.56 0.87
C ASN A 5 -14.69 10.49 1.78
N ARG A 6 -13.92 9.94 2.71
CA ARG A 6 -13.09 10.74 3.60
C ARG A 6 -11.99 11.46 2.82
N LEU A 7 -11.92 12.80 2.95
CA LEU A 7 -10.89 13.63 2.32
C LEU A 7 -9.69 13.91 3.23
N GLY A 8 -9.73 13.48 4.50
CA GLY A 8 -8.66 13.71 5.45
C GLY A 8 -8.91 13.03 6.80
N TRP A 9 -7.90 13.02 7.65
CA TRP A 9 -8.00 12.56 9.02
C TRP A 9 -8.35 13.74 9.94
N VAL A 10 -9.51 13.68 10.58
CA VAL A 10 -10.01 14.72 11.49
C VAL A 10 -10.10 14.11 12.88
N VAL A 11 -9.15 14.45 13.76
CA VAL A 11 -8.93 13.79 15.05
C VAL A 11 -10.20 13.70 15.92
N TRP A 12 -11.02 14.75 15.97
CA TRP A 12 -12.25 14.73 16.76
C TRP A 12 -13.38 13.88 16.14
N GLU A 13 -13.31 13.55 14.84
CA GLU A 13 -14.21 12.62 14.17
C GLU A 13 -13.73 11.17 14.33
N GLU A 14 -12.48 10.98 14.77
CA GLU A 14 -11.81 9.70 15.01
C GLU A 14 -11.68 9.41 16.51
N GLU A 15 -12.62 9.86 17.32
CA GLU A 15 -12.61 9.63 18.76
C GLU A 15 -11.36 10.13 19.49
N GLY A 16 -10.72 11.17 18.94
CA GLY A 16 -9.49 11.75 19.49
C GLY A 16 -8.21 10.98 19.12
N ARG A 17 -8.29 10.00 18.21
CA ARG A 17 -7.13 9.19 17.81
C ARG A 17 -6.37 9.84 16.66
N TYR A 18 -5.06 9.75 16.72
CA TYR A 18 -4.16 10.06 15.62
C TYR A 18 -3.96 8.84 14.71
N PRO A 19 -3.55 9.03 13.44
CA PRO A 19 -3.28 7.89 12.55
C PRO A 19 -2.10 7.07 13.04
N ASP A 20 -2.22 5.74 12.95
CA ASP A 20 -1.16 4.81 13.33
C ASP A 20 -0.07 4.72 12.25
N VAL A 21 -0.42 5.00 11.01
CA VAL A 21 0.49 4.97 9.86
C VAL A 21 0.32 6.25 9.04
N ILE A 22 1.42 6.91 8.72
CA ILE A 22 1.46 8.09 7.85
C ILE A 22 2.47 7.85 6.73
N VAL A 23 2.06 8.12 5.50
CA VAL A 23 2.93 8.12 4.31
C VAL A 23 2.87 9.51 3.67
N GLU A 24 4.01 10.19 3.59
CA GLU A 24 4.14 11.50 2.93
C GLU A 24 4.83 11.34 1.58
N LEU A 25 4.22 11.88 0.55
CA LEU A 25 4.83 11.98 -0.77
C LEU A 25 5.63 13.28 -0.86
N LEU A 26 6.95 13.13 -0.95
CA LEU A 26 7.86 14.28 -0.98
C LEU A 26 7.82 15.01 -2.33
N SER A 27 8.05 16.30 -2.26
CA SER A 27 8.39 17.14 -3.39
C SER A 27 9.58 18.04 -3.01
N ASP A 28 10.24 18.64 -3.99
CA ASP A 28 11.38 19.55 -3.72
C ASP A 28 10.99 20.71 -2.79
N SER A 29 9.72 21.11 -2.77
CA SER A 29 9.21 22.18 -1.91
C SER A 29 8.79 21.73 -0.49
N THR A 30 8.47 20.45 -0.29
CA THR A 30 7.94 19.94 0.99
C THR A 30 8.93 19.05 1.74
N GLU A 31 9.94 18.50 1.06
CA GLU A 31 10.89 17.53 1.62
C GLU A 31 11.50 17.98 2.97
N ALA A 32 11.92 19.24 3.05
CA ALA A 32 12.51 19.77 4.28
C ALA A 32 11.51 19.82 5.47
N ALA A 33 10.23 20.10 5.18
CA ALA A 33 9.17 20.11 6.20
C ALA A 33 8.81 18.68 6.63
N ASP A 34 8.66 17.78 5.66
CA ASP A 34 8.27 16.39 5.89
C ASP A 34 9.34 15.62 6.68
N LEU A 35 10.62 15.79 6.34
CA LEU A 35 11.75 15.21 7.08
C LEU A 35 12.09 15.96 8.38
N GLY A 36 11.60 17.15 8.56
CA GLY A 36 11.92 18.03 9.70
C GLY A 36 10.77 18.22 10.68
N GLU A 37 9.98 19.27 10.46
CA GLU A 37 8.95 19.73 11.41
C GLU A 37 7.81 18.73 11.54
N LYS A 38 7.26 18.24 10.42
CA LYS A 38 6.16 17.26 10.41
C LYS A 38 6.59 15.95 11.07
N LYS A 39 7.79 15.44 10.74
CA LYS A 39 8.32 14.23 11.38
C LYS A 39 8.38 14.38 12.89
N ARG A 40 8.86 15.54 13.40
CA ARG A 40 8.88 15.80 14.86
C ARG A 40 7.49 15.90 15.47
N LEU A 41 6.52 16.46 14.75
CA LEU A 41 5.12 16.51 15.18
C LEU A 41 4.55 15.10 15.32
N TYR A 42 4.76 14.25 14.31
CA TYR A 42 4.27 12.88 14.28
C TYR A 42 4.95 12.01 15.35
N GLU A 43 6.25 12.24 15.60
CA GLU A 43 7.00 11.55 16.64
C GLU A 43 6.55 11.92 18.06
N ARG A 44 6.43 13.23 18.34
CA ARG A 44 6.31 13.74 19.72
C ARG A 44 4.88 13.94 20.18
N ILE A 45 4.01 14.34 19.28
CA ILE A 45 2.64 14.70 19.61
C ILE A 45 1.70 13.57 19.22
N PHE A 46 1.74 13.13 17.95
CA PHE A 46 0.85 12.08 17.47
C PHE A 46 1.28 10.71 17.96
N LYS A 47 2.58 10.49 18.11
CA LYS A 47 3.19 9.19 18.41
C LYS A 47 2.75 8.13 17.40
N THR A 48 2.68 8.56 16.13
CA THR A 48 2.31 7.71 15.01
C THR A 48 3.29 6.54 14.94
N SER A 49 2.76 5.32 14.94
CA SER A 49 3.58 4.09 15.04
C SER A 49 4.55 3.95 13.89
N ASP A 50 4.11 4.21 12.66
CA ASP A 50 4.94 4.08 11.47
C ASP A 50 4.83 5.34 10.60
N TYR A 51 5.98 5.94 10.28
CA TYR A 51 6.08 7.11 9.42
C TYR A 51 6.98 6.82 8.23
N PHE A 52 6.46 7.06 7.03
CA PHE A 52 7.16 6.82 5.79
C PHE A 52 7.18 8.07 4.92
N VAL A 53 8.27 8.22 4.17
CA VAL A 53 8.39 9.27 3.15
C VAL A 53 8.88 8.66 1.83
N PHE A 54 8.38 9.17 0.72
CA PHE A 54 8.79 8.74 -0.61
C PHE A 54 8.72 9.92 -1.58
N HIS A 55 9.75 10.09 -2.40
CA HIS A 55 9.77 11.07 -3.47
C HIS A 55 9.44 10.37 -4.80
N PRO A 56 8.29 10.64 -5.43
CA PRO A 56 7.81 9.90 -6.61
C PRO A 56 8.79 9.89 -7.80
N PHE A 57 9.65 10.90 -7.89
CA PHE A 57 10.66 11.01 -8.97
C PHE A 57 12.06 10.54 -8.57
N LYS A 58 12.22 9.93 -7.39
CA LYS A 58 13.47 9.40 -6.87
C LYS A 58 13.21 8.00 -6.31
N SER A 59 13.32 6.96 -7.12
CA SER A 59 12.91 5.58 -6.78
C SER A 59 13.55 5.00 -5.52
N GLU A 60 14.76 5.44 -5.17
CA GLU A 60 15.50 4.97 -4.00
C GLU A 60 15.30 5.86 -2.76
N SER A 61 14.31 6.75 -2.78
CA SER A 61 14.08 7.74 -1.71
C SER A 61 13.21 7.21 -0.56
N LEU A 62 12.69 5.98 -0.66
CA LEU A 62 11.82 5.41 0.37
C LEU A 62 12.57 5.28 1.69
N GLN A 63 12.03 5.95 2.71
CA GLN A 63 12.52 5.87 4.09
C GLN A 63 11.34 5.65 5.03
N GLY A 64 11.60 4.94 6.14
CA GLY A 64 10.60 4.69 7.17
C GLY A 64 11.18 4.78 8.57
N TRP A 65 10.30 5.10 9.52
CA TRP A 65 10.62 5.10 10.95
C TRP A 65 9.48 4.44 11.72
N HIS A 66 9.86 3.60 12.66
CA HIS A 66 8.96 3.04 13.66
C HIS A 66 9.12 3.77 14.99
N TRP A 67 8.02 4.08 15.66
CA TRP A 67 8.02 4.79 16.94
C TRP A 67 8.27 3.83 18.10
N ASP A 68 9.32 4.14 18.87
CA ASP A 68 9.70 3.45 20.11
C ASP A 68 9.39 4.35 21.30
N SER A 69 8.80 3.81 22.36
CA SER A 69 8.37 4.57 23.55
C SER A 69 9.50 5.29 24.26
N ASP A 70 10.70 4.74 24.22
CA ASP A 70 11.86 5.23 24.97
C ASP A 70 12.81 6.07 24.10
N ARG A 71 12.86 5.78 22.79
CA ARG A 71 13.86 6.36 21.89
C ARG A 71 13.27 7.24 20.77
N GLY A 72 11.94 7.30 20.66
CA GLY A 72 11.26 7.98 19.57
C GLY A 72 11.40 7.23 18.23
N TYR A 73 11.37 7.94 17.11
CA TYR A 73 11.46 7.33 15.79
C TYR A 73 12.81 6.66 15.55
N GLN A 74 12.77 5.35 15.35
CA GLN A 74 13.90 4.53 14.94
C GLN A 74 13.80 4.25 13.44
N PRO A 75 14.88 4.44 12.66
CA PRO A 75 14.87 4.15 11.26
C PRO A 75 14.60 2.66 11.00
N ILE A 76 13.85 2.37 9.97
CA ILE A 76 13.57 1.00 9.52
C ILE A 76 14.58 0.67 8.41
N ASP A 77 15.38 -0.37 8.61
CA ASP A 77 16.29 -0.86 7.59
C ASP A 77 15.49 -1.52 6.46
N PRO A 78 15.73 -1.13 5.19
CA PRO A 78 15.07 -1.76 4.06
C PRO A 78 15.57 -3.21 3.87
N ASN A 79 14.70 -4.07 3.36
CA ASN A 79 15.08 -5.41 2.93
C ASN A 79 15.91 -5.37 1.61
N PRO A 80 16.40 -6.53 1.10
CA PRO A 80 17.20 -6.56 -0.14
C PRO A 80 16.48 -6.01 -1.38
N GLN A 81 15.15 -5.92 -1.37
CA GLN A 81 14.34 -5.33 -2.43
C GLN A 81 14.17 -3.81 -2.28
N GLY A 82 14.69 -3.23 -1.19
CA GLY A 82 14.50 -1.81 -0.87
C GLY A 82 13.16 -1.48 -0.22
N TRP A 83 12.41 -2.50 0.25
CA TRP A 83 11.13 -2.31 0.91
C TRP A 83 11.31 -2.11 2.42
N VAL A 84 10.43 -1.33 3.03
CA VAL A 84 10.41 -1.07 4.46
C VAL A 84 9.19 -1.71 5.13
N TRP A 85 9.39 -2.29 6.31
CA TRP A 85 8.32 -2.98 7.03
C TRP A 85 7.41 -1.99 7.75
N CYS A 86 6.11 -2.04 7.48
CA CYS A 86 5.09 -1.31 8.23
C CYS A 86 4.52 -2.22 9.31
N GLN A 87 4.92 -2.02 10.55
CA GLN A 87 4.53 -2.87 11.66
C GLN A 87 3.03 -2.73 11.98
N GLY A 88 2.50 -1.51 11.89
CA GLY A 88 1.09 -1.24 12.17
C GLY A 88 0.12 -1.92 11.22
N LEU A 89 0.54 -2.21 9.98
CA LEU A 89 -0.27 -2.90 8.98
C LEU A 89 0.12 -4.37 8.80
N GLY A 90 1.31 -4.80 9.24
CA GLY A 90 1.85 -6.13 8.94
C GLY A 90 2.15 -6.33 7.45
N LEU A 91 2.61 -5.27 6.78
CA LEU A 91 2.87 -5.25 5.34
C LEU A 91 4.22 -4.62 5.03
N TRP A 92 4.84 -5.02 3.93
CA TRP A 92 5.94 -4.30 3.34
C TRP A 92 5.42 -3.11 2.53
N LEU A 93 6.08 -1.97 2.64
CA LEU A 93 5.90 -0.83 1.77
C LEU A 93 7.10 -0.76 0.82
N GLY A 94 6.85 -0.73 -0.48
CA GLY A 94 7.90 -0.75 -1.50
C GLY A 94 7.49 -0.11 -2.81
N THR A 95 8.42 0.03 -3.73
CA THR A 95 8.17 0.58 -5.06
C THR A 95 7.72 -0.53 -6.01
N TRP A 96 6.85 -0.16 -6.95
CA TRP A 96 6.36 -1.00 -8.02
C TRP A 96 6.31 -0.19 -9.33
N GLU A 97 6.96 -0.67 -10.36
CA GLU A 97 6.88 -0.08 -11.68
C GLU A 97 5.74 -0.72 -12.45
N GLY A 98 4.78 0.09 -12.87
CA GLY A 98 3.62 -0.39 -13.59
C GLY A 98 2.63 0.70 -13.91
N GLN A 99 1.52 0.28 -14.50
CA GLN A 99 0.43 1.16 -14.91
C GLN A 99 -0.70 1.12 -13.88
N VAL A 100 -1.10 2.29 -13.39
CA VAL A 100 -2.31 2.49 -12.60
C VAL A 100 -3.17 3.47 -13.38
N GLU A 101 -4.41 3.07 -13.70
CA GLU A 101 -5.26 3.77 -14.65
C GLU A 101 -4.53 3.97 -16.00
N ASP A 102 -4.36 5.21 -16.45
CA ASP A 102 -3.70 5.55 -17.71
C ASP A 102 -2.22 5.97 -17.53
N ASP A 103 -1.71 6.01 -16.28
CA ASP A 103 -0.38 6.49 -15.97
C ASP A 103 0.60 5.33 -15.68
N THR A 104 1.72 5.32 -16.40
CA THR A 104 2.85 4.41 -16.13
C THR A 104 3.90 5.15 -15.34
N ALA A 105 4.17 4.67 -14.12
CA ALA A 105 5.11 5.30 -13.21
C ALA A 105 5.70 4.28 -12.20
N ILE A 106 6.58 4.77 -11.35
CA ILE A 106 7.00 4.06 -10.15
C ILE A 106 6.06 4.46 -9.02
N TRP A 107 5.24 3.50 -8.60
CA TRP A 107 4.24 3.67 -7.55
C TRP A 107 4.73 3.14 -6.22
N LEU A 108 4.25 3.71 -5.14
CA LEU A 108 4.41 3.14 -3.81
C LEU A 108 3.26 2.16 -3.56
N ARG A 109 3.59 0.91 -3.25
CA ARG A 109 2.62 -0.18 -3.08
C ARG A 109 2.91 -0.99 -1.82
N PHE A 110 1.88 -1.63 -1.32
CA PHE A 110 2.02 -2.59 -0.23
C PHE A 110 2.19 -4.02 -0.77
N TYR A 111 2.95 -4.82 0.00
CA TYR A 111 3.15 -6.25 -0.24
C TYR A 111 2.89 -7.00 1.05
N ASP A 112 2.36 -8.22 0.94
CA ASP A 112 2.18 -9.08 2.10
C ASP A 112 3.52 -9.59 2.65
N GLU A 113 3.47 -10.33 3.77
CA GLU A 113 4.67 -10.88 4.40
C GLU A 113 5.44 -11.82 3.47
N ALA A 114 4.76 -12.52 2.56
CA ALA A 114 5.35 -13.40 1.56
C ALA A 114 5.92 -12.66 0.33
N GLY A 115 5.73 -11.33 0.25
CA GLY A 115 6.19 -10.49 -0.85
C GLY A 115 5.22 -10.42 -2.04
N ASN A 116 3.97 -10.83 -1.88
CA ASN A 116 2.97 -10.66 -2.93
C ASN A 116 2.37 -9.25 -2.88
N LEU A 117 2.15 -8.67 -4.06
CA LEU A 117 1.52 -7.35 -4.18
C LEU A 117 0.11 -7.36 -3.59
N VAL A 118 -0.18 -6.42 -2.71
CA VAL A 118 -1.54 -6.17 -2.24
C VAL A 118 -2.29 -5.40 -3.33
N PHE A 119 -3.30 -6.04 -3.91
CA PHE A 119 -4.08 -5.45 -5.00
C PHE A 119 -4.95 -4.29 -4.53
N LEU A 120 -5.09 -3.28 -5.39
CA LEU A 120 -6.14 -2.29 -5.28
C LEU A 120 -7.51 -2.96 -5.50
N PRO A 121 -8.61 -2.40 -4.98
CA PRO A 121 -9.94 -3.00 -5.12
C PRO A 121 -10.29 -3.37 -6.57
N GLU A 122 -10.02 -2.47 -7.52
CA GLU A 122 -10.28 -2.68 -8.95
C GLU A 122 -9.39 -3.79 -9.56
N GLU A 123 -8.12 -3.85 -9.17
CA GLU A 123 -7.21 -4.92 -9.59
C GLU A 123 -7.67 -6.28 -9.05
N ALA A 124 -8.13 -6.32 -7.79
CA ALA A 124 -8.64 -7.53 -7.18
C ALA A 124 -9.93 -8.02 -7.85
N GLU A 125 -10.83 -7.11 -8.23
CA GLU A 125 -12.05 -7.44 -8.98
C GLU A 125 -11.71 -7.98 -10.38
N LYS A 126 -10.81 -7.31 -11.09
CA LYS A 126 -10.34 -7.77 -12.41
C LYS A 126 -9.70 -9.15 -12.32
N GLN A 127 -8.84 -9.37 -11.33
CA GLN A 127 -8.19 -10.67 -11.15
C GLN A 127 -9.20 -11.78 -10.84
N ARG A 128 -10.24 -11.49 -10.04
CA ARG A 128 -11.33 -12.45 -9.79
C ARG A 128 -12.09 -12.78 -11.08
N ALA A 129 -12.48 -11.76 -11.85
CA ALA A 129 -13.17 -11.95 -13.12
C ALA A 129 -12.34 -12.78 -14.10
N ASP A 130 -11.06 -12.46 -14.26
CA ASP A 130 -10.14 -13.21 -15.14
C ASP A 130 -9.98 -14.66 -14.67
N SER A 131 -9.91 -14.89 -13.35
CA SER A 131 -9.79 -16.24 -12.77
C SER A 131 -11.08 -17.06 -12.99
N GLU A 132 -12.25 -16.45 -12.83
CA GLU A 132 -13.55 -17.10 -13.09
C GLU A 132 -13.72 -17.43 -14.56
N GLN A 133 -13.36 -16.53 -15.46
CA GLN A 133 -13.39 -16.78 -16.90
C GLN A 133 -12.46 -17.93 -17.29
N GLN A 134 -11.21 -17.91 -16.83
CA GLN A 134 -10.26 -19.01 -17.08
C GLN A 134 -10.75 -20.35 -16.53
N ARG A 135 -11.44 -20.34 -15.38
CA ARG A 135 -12.06 -21.55 -14.83
C ARG A 135 -13.21 -22.03 -15.70
N GLY A 136 -14.05 -21.11 -16.17
CA GLY A 136 -15.15 -21.40 -17.11
C GLY A 136 -14.63 -22.00 -18.41
N ASP A 137 -13.61 -21.38 -19.02
CA ASP A 137 -13.00 -21.84 -20.27
C ASP A 137 -12.39 -23.26 -20.11
N ARG A 138 -11.72 -23.52 -19.01
CA ARG A 138 -11.18 -24.86 -18.71
C ARG A 138 -12.28 -25.92 -18.54
N LEU A 139 -13.38 -25.57 -17.86
CA LEU A 139 -14.52 -26.47 -17.70
C LEU A 139 -15.22 -26.72 -19.04
N ALA A 140 -15.44 -25.69 -19.83
CA ALA A 140 -16.03 -25.80 -21.17
C ALA A 140 -15.16 -26.68 -22.11
N GLN A 141 -13.85 -26.47 -22.08
CA GLN A 141 -12.92 -27.34 -22.80
C GLN A 141 -13.03 -28.79 -22.34
N ARG A 142 -13.08 -29.03 -21.03
CA ARG A 142 -13.17 -30.40 -20.48
C ARG A 142 -14.50 -31.08 -20.85
N LEU A 143 -15.60 -30.35 -20.89
CA LEU A 143 -16.91 -30.88 -21.35
C LEU A 143 -16.83 -31.28 -22.83
N ARG A 144 -16.26 -30.44 -23.70
CA ARG A 144 -16.07 -30.75 -25.12
C ARG A 144 -15.20 -32.01 -25.32
N GLU A 145 -14.13 -32.18 -24.53
CA GLU A 145 -13.30 -33.39 -24.57
C GLU A 145 -14.07 -34.66 -24.17
N LEU A 146 -15.09 -34.52 -23.33
CA LEU A 146 -15.98 -35.62 -22.92
C LEU A 146 -17.16 -35.85 -23.87
N GLY A 147 -17.27 -35.03 -24.95
CA GLY A 147 -18.37 -35.12 -25.92
C GLY A 147 -19.65 -34.41 -25.47
N GLU A 148 -19.58 -33.61 -24.43
CA GLU A 148 -20.70 -32.81 -23.89
C GLU A 148 -20.65 -31.38 -24.44
N ASP A 149 -21.83 -30.80 -24.72
CA ASP A 149 -21.93 -29.40 -25.15
C ASP A 149 -22.01 -28.47 -23.93
N PRO A 150 -21.01 -27.61 -23.69
CA PRO A 150 -21.02 -26.72 -22.54
C PRO A 150 -22.14 -25.66 -22.61
N ASP A 151 -22.68 -25.37 -23.80
CA ASP A 151 -23.74 -24.38 -24.02
C ASP A 151 -25.15 -25.00 -23.93
N ALA A 152 -25.25 -26.32 -23.68
CA ALA A 152 -26.52 -27.05 -23.58
C ALA A 152 -27.05 -27.18 -22.13
N ILE A 153 -26.43 -26.45 -21.16
CA ILE A 153 -26.81 -26.51 -19.73
C ILE A 153 -27.54 -25.23 -19.32
#